data_64ed31d19fdd702e1b222f452579f298
#
_entry.id   64ed31d19fdd702e1b222f452579f298
#
_cell.length_a   1.000
_cell.length_b   1.000
_cell.length_c   1.000
_cell.angle_alpha   90.00
_cell.angle_beta   90.00
_cell.angle_gamma   90.00
#
_symmetry.space_group_name_H-M   'P 1'
#
loop_
_entity.id
_entity.type
_entity.pdbx_description
1 polymer ?
#
loop_
_entity_poly.entity_id
_entity_poly.type
_entity_poly.pdbx_seq_one_letter_code
_entity_poly.pdbx_strand_id
1 'polypeptide(L)'
;MTNTTLRPRGDLTSEISPIVMGGAAWSYQLNSDAETRPVIPVILSAFSHGIRTIDTSPYYEPSEKILGKALSSPAIADIYSRRDYFLMTKVGRIAAEEFNYSPDWVRKSVLRSLERFQTAYLDVVFCHDVEFVSDEQVVAAVSTLWEFVDEGKVRYVGISGYPIEKLVRVARLCKERLGKPLDIVQNWGQLTLQNTKLRSQGLEALAEAGVKVVCSSSPLNIGLLRAQGVPIG
;
A
#
# COMPACT_ATOMS: atom_id res chain seq x y z
N MET A 1 -10.49 22.92 9.38
CA MET A 1 -10.69 21.66 8.67
C MET A 1 -10.79 22.01 7.18
N THR A 2 -9.76 21.78 6.41
CA THR A 2 -9.78 22.00 4.96
C THR A 2 -10.73 20.97 4.37
N ASN A 3 -11.79 21.45 3.73
CA ASN A 3 -12.80 20.64 3.06
C ASN A 3 -12.16 19.97 1.82
N THR A 4 -11.38 18.91 2.06
CA THR A 4 -10.69 18.18 1.01
C THR A 4 -11.72 17.29 0.33
N THR A 5 -12.38 17.85 -0.68
CA THR A 5 -13.32 17.12 -1.52
C THR A 5 -12.63 15.90 -2.09
N LEU A 6 -13.25 14.72 -1.95
CA LEU A 6 -12.78 13.46 -2.48
C LEU A 6 -12.34 13.61 -3.94
N ARG A 7 -11.17 13.10 -4.29
CA ARG A 7 -10.76 12.95 -5.69
C ARG A 7 -11.54 11.78 -6.29
N PRO A 8 -12.33 11.97 -7.37
CA PRO A 8 -13.05 10.88 -8.01
C PRO A 8 -12.10 9.76 -8.46
N ARG A 9 -12.61 8.56 -8.62
CA ARG A 9 -11.87 7.47 -9.26
C ARG A 9 -11.65 7.83 -10.73
N GLY A 10 -10.40 7.71 -11.17
CA GLY A 10 -9.98 7.88 -12.55
C GLY A 10 -9.37 6.59 -13.11
N ASP A 11 -8.52 6.72 -14.10
CA ASP A 11 -7.69 5.62 -14.56
C ASP A 11 -6.46 5.47 -13.66
N LEU A 12 -6.46 4.42 -12.83
CA LEU A 12 -5.40 4.13 -11.88
C LEU A 12 -4.02 4.04 -12.56
N THR A 13 -3.97 3.55 -13.81
CA THR A 13 -2.70 3.38 -14.55
C THR A 13 -2.02 4.69 -14.87
N SER A 14 -2.78 5.78 -15.00
CA SER A 14 -2.27 7.12 -15.24
C SER A 14 -2.09 7.95 -13.97
N GLU A 15 -2.71 7.56 -12.87
CA GLU A 15 -2.66 8.31 -11.61
C GLU A 15 -1.52 7.91 -10.70
N ILE A 16 -1.13 6.63 -10.71
CA ILE A 16 -0.02 6.11 -9.91
C ILE A 16 1.32 6.43 -10.59
N SER A 17 2.29 6.94 -9.83
CA SER A 17 3.63 7.15 -10.39
C SER A 17 4.33 5.81 -10.67
N PRO A 18 5.14 5.71 -11.75
CA PRO A 18 5.85 4.46 -12.09
C PRO A 18 6.79 3.96 -10.99
N ILE A 19 7.33 4.89 -10.21
CA ILE A 19 8.15 4.60 -9.02
C ILE A 19 7.33 5.01 -7.79
N VAL A 20 7.31 4.12 -6.79
CA VAL A 20 6.59 4.32 -5.52
C VAL A 20 7.59 4.48 -4.39
N MET A 21 7.42 5.50 -3.58
CA MET A 21 8.23 5.73 -2.39
C MET A 21 7.74 4.82 -1.25
N GLY A 22 8.58 3.87 -0.81
CA GLY A 22 8.27 2.95 0.28
C GLY A 22 8.45 3.61 1.66
N GLY A 23 7.43 3.52 2.50
CA GLY A 23 7.41 4.08 3.85
C GLY A 23 8.03 3.20 4.92
N ALA A 24 8.38 1.95 4.64
CA ALA A 24 8.98 1.04 5.62
C ALA A 24 10.31 1.55 6.21
N ALA A 25 11.01 2.46 5.52
CA ALA A 25 12.21 3.11 6.04
C ALA A 25 11.97 3.93 7.33
N TRP A 26 10.73 4.36 7.57
CA TRP A 26 10.31 5.05 8.79
C TRP A 26 9.61 4.11 9.77
N SER A 27 10.06 2.85 9.86
CA SER A 27 9.58 1.88 10.83
C SER A 27 10.69 1.41 11.77
N TYR A 28 10.32 1.08 13.00
CA TYR A 28 11.22 0.46 13.97
C TYR A 28 11.69 -0.94 13.56
N GLN A 29 11.01 -1.57 12.60
CA GLN A 29 11.43 -2.86 12.05
C GLN A 29 12.73 -2.77 11.25
N LEU A 30 12.96 -1.63 10.57
CA LEU A 30 14.16 -1.43 9.74
C LEU A 30 15.15 -0.44 10.35
N ASN A 31 14.68 0.51 11.14
CA ASN A 31 15.48 1.60 11.69
C ASN A 31 15.03 1.98 13.09
N SER A 32 15.88 1.76 14.09
CA SER A 32 15.60 2.16 15.48
C SER A 32 15.45 3.68 15.66
N ASP A 33 15.99 4.46 14.71
CA ASP A 33 15.94 5.92 14.66
C ASP A 33 14.84 6.46 13.72
N ALA A 34 13.80 5.67 13.45
CA ALA A 34 12.74 5.97 12.48
C ALA A 34 12.16 7.39 12.59
N GLU A 35 11.94 7.89 13.82
CA GLU A 35 11.33 9.21 14.08
C GLU A 35 12.27 10.39 13.76
N THR A 36 13.57 10.19 13.81
CA THR A 36 14.57 11.24 13.58
C THR A 36 15.06 11.29 12.13
N ARG A 37 14.66 10.30 11.31
CA ARG A 37 15.07 10.26 9.90
C ARG A 37 14.43 11.39 9.09
N PRO A 38 15.17 11.98 8.13
CA PRO A 38 14.70 13.14 7.38
C PRO A 38 13.56 12.78 6.43
N VAL A 39 12.31 12.95 6.86
CA VAL A 39 11.12 12.62 6.05
C VAL A 39 10.76 13.75 5.08
N ILE A 40 10.73 15.01 5.54
CA ILE A 40 10.32 16.16 4.70
C ILE A 40 11.23 16.35 3.49
N PRO A 41 12.57 16.45 3.62
CA PRO A 41 13.44 16.62 2.45
C PRO A 41 13.37 15.42 1.48
N VAL A 42 13.16 14.21 1.98
CA VAL A 42 12.98 13.02 1.10
C VAL A 42 11.68 13.13 0.32
N ILE A 43 10.56 13.49 0.95
CA ILE A 43 9.27 13.69 0.23
C ILE A 43 9.40 14.80 -0.80
N LEU A 44 9.94 15.95 -0.44
CA LEU A 44 10.12 17.08 -1.36
C LEU A 44 10.98 16.69 -2.58
N SER A 45 12.10 15.99 -2.33
CA SER A 45 12.94 15.48 -3.41
C SER A 45 12.20 14.47 -4.29
N ALA A 46 11.50 13.50 -3.72
CA ALA A 46 10.69 12.54 -4.47
C ALA A 46 9.64 13.24 -5.34
N PHE A 47 8.88 14.17 -4.75
CA PHE A 47 7.81 14.88 -5.44
C PHE A 47 8.31 15.77 -6.57
N SER A 48 9.45 16.44 -6.40
CA SER A 48 10.09 17.25 -7.44
C SER A 48 10.57 16.43 -8.64
N HIS A 49 10.85 15.14 -8.45
CA HIS A 49 11.22 14.19 -9.49
C HIS A 49 10.03 13.37 -10.04
N GLY A 50 8.78 13.75 -9.70
CA GLY A 50 7.58 13.08 -10.19
C GLY A 50 7.21 11.78 -9.45
N ILE A 51 7.96 11.39 -8.41
CA ILE A 51 7.63 10.24 -7.55
C ILE A 51 6.62 10.71 -6.50
N ARG A 52 5.33 10.65 -6.85
CA ARG A 52 4.23 11.20 -6.03
C ARG A 52 3.35 10.14 -5.40
N THR A 53 3.71 8.87 -5.49
CA THR A 53 3.02 7.77 -4.82
C THR A 53 3.82 7.32 -3.61
N ILE A 54 3.16 7.23 -2.46
CA ILE A 54 3.73 6.78 -1.19
C ILE A 54 3.00 5.51 -0.78
N ASP A 55 3.75 4.44 -0.48
CA ASP A 55 3.22 3.18 0.08
C ASP A 55 3.74 2.96 1.48
N THR A 56 2.84 2.65 2.43
CA THR A 56 3.19 2.26 3.79
C THR A 56 2.20 1.24 4.36
N SER A 57 2.22 1.04 5.67
CA SER A 57 1.33 0.12 6.39
C SER A 57 1.23 0.51 7.86
N PRO A 58 0.09 0.27 8.53
CA PRO A 58 0.00 0.31 9.98
C PRO A 58 0.97 -0.64 10.68
N TYR A 59 1.35 -1.73 10.02
CA TYR A 59 2.36 -2.68 10.48
C TYR A 59 3.77 -2.05 10.56
N TYR A 60 4.06 -1.03 9.75
CA TYR A 60 5.35 -0.32 9.74
C TYR A 60 5.36 0.83 10.76
N GLU A 61 5.04 0.53 12.03
CA GLU A 61 4.97 1.56 13.07
C GLU A 61 6.34 2.24 13.26
N PRO A 62 6.44 3.58 13.35
CA PRO A 62 5.38 4.59 13.35
C PRO A 62 5.17 5.31 11.99
N SER A 63 5.47 4.68 10.87
CA SER A 63 5.54 5.29 9.53
C SER A 63 4.31 6.13 9.14
N GLU A 64 3.08 5.63 9.37
CA GLU A 64 1.87 6.40 9.02
C GLU A 64 1.80 7.75 9.77
N LYS A 65 2.20 7.77 11.04
CA LYS A 65 2.21 8.99 11.87
C LYS A 65 3.28 9.97 11.39
N ILE A 66 4.47 9.47 11.07
CA ILE A 66 5.59 10.28 10.56
C ILE A 66 5.21 10.91 9.22
N LEU A 67 4.71 10.10 8.28
CA LEU A 67 4.28 10.56 6.97
C LEU A 67 3.11 11.54 7.05
N GLY A 68 2.10 11.25 7.87
CA GLY A 68 0.96 12.14 8.07
C GLY A 68 1.36 13.50 8.60
N LYS A 69 2.22 13.54 9.65
CA LYS A 69 2.77 14.78 10.20
C LYS A 69 3.60 15.56 9.14
N ALA A 70 4.39 14.86 8.34
CA ALA A 70 5.21 15.50 7.32
C ALA A 70 4.34 16.11 6.20
N LEU A 71 3.39 15.34 5.67
CA LEU A 71 2.50 15.76 4.57
C LEU A 71 1.57 16.92 4.98
N SER A 72 1.18 17.01 6.25
CA SER A 72 0.37 18.11 6.78
C SER A 72 1.19 19.33 7.20
N SER A 73 2.53 19.23 7.20
CA SER A 73 3.39 20.36 7.56
C SER A 73 3.36 21.46 6.50
N PRO A 74 3.49 22.76 6.89
CA PRO A 74 3.56 23.87 5.93
C PRO A 74 4.64 23.66 4.86
N ALA A 75 5.78 23.03 5.21
CA ALA A 75 6.87 22.75 4.28
C ALA A 75 6.45 21.94 3.06
N ILE A 76 5.41 21.12 3.18
CA ILE A 76 4.85 20.32 2.07
C ILE A 76 3.49 20.87 1.66
N ALA A 77 2.59 21.12 2.61
CA ALA A 77 1.20 21.47 2.35
C ALA A 77 1.02 22.82 1.61
N ASP A 78 1.97 23.75 1.75
CA ASP A 78 1.97 25.04 1.01
C ASP A 78 2.39 24.86 -0.46
N ILE A 79 3.04 23.74 -0.81
CA ILE A 79 3.55 23.47 -2.17
C ILE A 79 2.69 22.43 -2.89
N TYR A 80 2.27 21.40 -2.15
CA TYR A 80 1.53 20.24 -2.68
C TYR A 80 0.22 20.03 -1.93
N SER A 81 -0.89 20.12 -2.65
CA SER A 81 -2.22 19.79 -2.11
C SER A 81 -2.38 18.25 -1.98
N ARG A 82 -3.38 17.81 -1.19
CA ARG A 82 -3.70 16.37 -1.07
C ARG A 82 -3.96 15.67 -2.41
N ARG A 83 -4.36 16.41 -3.45
CA ARG A 83 -4.63 15.87 -4.79
C ARG A 83 -3.38 15.69 -5.65
N ASP A 84 -2.25 16.23 -5.23
CA ASP A 84 -1.00 16.18 -5.99
C ASP A 84 -0.19 14.92 -5.73
N TYR A 85 -0.60 14.10 -4.74
CA TYR A 85 0.07 12.85 -4.39
C TYR A 85 -0.91 11.72 -4.08
N PHE A 86 -0.40 10.51 -4.08
CA PHE A 86 -1.13 9.26 -3.97
C PHE A 86 -0.70 8.52 -2.70
N LEU A 87 -1.64 8.22 -1.81
CA LEU A 87 -1.37 7.52 -0.55
C LEU A 87 -1.89 6.10 -0.60
N MET A 88 -0.99 5.16 -0.39
CA MET A 88 -1.30 3.74 -0.27
C MET A 88 -0.96 3.25 1.13
N THR A 89 -1.87 2.50 1.73
CA THR A 89 -1.64 1.82 3.00
C THR A 89 -2.30 0.44 3.00
N LYS A 90 -2.25 -0.27 4.13
CA LYS A 90 -2.65 -1.67 4.20
C LYS A 90 -3.50 -1.93 5.43
N VAL A 91 -4.23 -3.07 5.45
CA VAL A 91 -5.01 -3.57 6.57
C VAL A 91 -4.75 -5.06 6.78
N GLY A 92 -5.09 -5.58 7.93
CA GLY A 92 -5.10 -7.01 8.22
C GLY A 92 -3.90 -7.52 9.00
N ARG A 93 -2.66 -7.11 8.67
CA ARG A 93 -1.47 -7.49 9.44
C ARG A 93 -1.28 -6.54 10.62
N ILE A 94 -1.20 -7.10 11.84
CA ILE A 94 -1.04 -6.36 13.10
C ILE A 94 0.40 -6.42 13.59
N ALA A 95 0.95 -7.63 13.65
CA ALA A 95 2.31 -7.92 14.08
C ALA A 95 2.97 -8.96 13.17
N ALA A 96 4.16 -9.43 13.52
CA ALA A 96 4.90 -10.40 12.72
C ALA A 96 4.07 -11.66 12.41
N GLU A 97 3.36 -12.17 13.41
CA GLU A 97 2.54 -13.38 13.33
C GLU A 97 1.08 -13.15 13.70
N GLU A 98 0.64 -11.89 13.76
CA GLU A 98 -0.73 -11.53 14.13
C GLU A 98 -1.47 -10.89 12.98
N PHE A 99 -2.60 -11.50 12.60
CA PHE A 99 -3.44 -11.07 11.49
C PHE A 99 -4.91 -11.02 11.92
N ASN A 100 -5.61 -9.96 11.52
CA ASN A 100 -7.05 -9.85 11.72
C ASN A 100 -7.69 -9.20 10.49
N TYR A 101 -8.42 -10.00 9.74
CA TYR A 101 -9.11 -9.62 8.51
C TYR A 101 -10.63 -9.48 8.71
N SER A 102 -11.09 -9.50 9.97
CA SER A 102 -12.50 -9.29 10.25
C SER A 102 -12.98 -7.91 9.78
N PRO A 103 -14.23 -7.79 9.31
CA PRO A 103 -14.80 -6.51 8.88
C PRO A 103 -14.61 -5.39 9.90
N ASP A 104 -14.84 -5.67 11.18
CA ASP A 104 -14.71 -4.68 12.26
C ASP A 104 -13.28 -4.18 12.40
N TRP A 105 -12.28 -5.09 12.30
CA TRP A 105 -10.88 -4.70 12.35
C TRP A 105 -10.46 -3.90 11.12
N VAL A 106 -10.90 -4.31 9.93
CA VAL A 106 -10.64 -3.57 8.69
C VAL A 106 -11.19 -2.15 8.80
N ARG A 107 -12.44 -1.98 9.26
CA ARG A 107 -13.04 -0.66 9.49
C ARG A 107 -12.22 0.18 10.46
N LYS A 108 -11.89 -0.38 11.62
CA LYS A 108 -11.04 0.29 12.63
C LYS A 108 -9.68 0.70 12.06
N SER A 109 -9.05 -0.18 11.29
CA SER A 109 -7.73 0.07 10.71
C SER A 109 -7.77 1.20 9.68
N VAL A 110 -8.74 1.21 8.76
CA VAL A 110 -8.90 2.28 7.75
C VAL A 110 -9.14 3.63 8.42
N LEU A 111 -10.05 3.70 9.40
CA LEU A 111 -10.35 4.95 10.10
C LEU A 111 -9.13 5.48 10.86
N ARG A 112 -8.38 4.59 11.52
CA ARG A 112 -7.10 4.94 12.18
C ARG A 112 -6.06 5.46 11.19
N SER A 113 -5.94 4.86 10.01
CA SER A 113 -5.01 5.33 8.98
C SER A 113 -5.39 6.72 8.46
N LEU A 114 -6.68 6.99 8.23
CA LEU A 114 -7.17 8.33 7.87
C LEU A 114 -6.81 9.38 8.92
N GLU A 115 -6.97 9.05 10.21
CA GLU A 115 -6.58 9.93 11.33
C GLU A 115 -5.07 10.17 11.34
N ARG A 116 -4.24 9.12 11.24
CA ARG A 116 -2.77 9.21 11.25
C ARG A 116 -2.23 10.04 10.10
N PHE A 117 -2.81 9.89 8.90
CA PHE A 117 -2.47 10.68 7.73
C PHE A 117 -3.10 12.08 7.72
N GLN A 118 -4.01 12.39 8.63
CA GLN A 118 -4.74 13.66 8.69
C GLN A 118 -5.44 13.99 7.37
N THR A 119 -6.07 12.98 6.75
CA THR A 119 -6.71 13.09 5.44
C THR A 119 -8.12 12.54 5.44
N ALA A 120 -8.96 13.05 4.55
CA ALA A 120 -10.33 12.56 4.39
C ALA A 120 -10.44 11.28 3.55
N TYR A 121 -9.40 10.94 2.76
CA TYR A 121 -9.41 9.75 1.93
C TYR A 121 -8.02 9.15 1.72
N LEU A 122 -7.99 7.85 1.43
CA LEU A 122 -6.82 7.09 0.98
C LEU A 122 -6.97 6.74 -0.49
N ASP A 123 -5.89 6.74 -1.24
CA ASP A 123 -5.96 6.39 -2.66
C ASP A 123 -6.04 4.88 -2.84
N VAL A 124 -5.21 4.10 -2.16
CA VAL A 124 -5.27 2.63 -2.18
C VAL A 124 -5.23 2.08 -0.76
N VAL A 125 -6.03 1.05 -0.52
CA VAL A 125 -5.87 0.19 0.66
C VAL A 125 -5.72 -1.26 0.21
N PHE A 126 -4.63 -1.89 0.66
CA PHE A 126 -4.37 -3.31 0.43
C PHE A 126 -4.75 -4.17 1.63
N CYS A 127 -5.24 -5.37 1.38
CA CYS A 127 -5.16 -6.45 2.36
C CYS A 127 -3.70 -6.96 2.39
N HIS A 128 -3.04 -6.92 3.56
CA HIS A 128 -1.58 -7.07 3.73
C HIS A 128 -1.18 -8.53 3.99
N ASP A 129 -0.33 -9.09 3.12
CA ASP A 129 0.22 -10.44 3.26
C ASP A 129 -0.87 -11.52 3.37
N VAL A 130 -1.68 -11.59 2.30
CA VAL A 130 -2.88 -12.44 2.22
C VAL A 130 -2.58 -13.94 2.32
N GLU A 131 -1.32 -14.35 2.20
CA GLU A 131 -0.89 -15.75 2.34
C GLU A 131 -1.07 -16.33 3.74
N PHE A 132 -1.12 -15.50 4.76
CA PHE A 132 -1.20 -15.94 6.17
C PHE A 132 -2.64 -16.14 6.67
N VAL A 133 -3.64 -15.89 5.82
CA VAL A 133 -5.05 -16.05 6.19
C VAL A 133 -5.82 -16.84 5.12
N SER A 134 -7.05 -17.27 5.44
CA SER A 134 -7.87 -17.99 4.46
C SER A 134 -8.35 -17.08 3.33
N ASP A 135 -8.70 -17.67 2.19
CA ASP A 135 -9.22 -16.93 1.05
C ASP A 135 -10.56 -16.24 1.40
N GLU A 136 -11.40 -16.88 2.23
CA GLU A 136 -12.66 -16.33 2.72
C GLU A 136 -12.46 -15.08 3.56
N GLN A 137 -11.46 -15.08 4.44
CA GLN A 137 -11.11 -13.91 5.25
C GLN A 137 -10.66 -12.74 4.36
N VAL A 138 -9.87 -13.02 3.30
CA VAL A 138 -9.46 -11.97 2.36
C VAL A 138 -10.65 -11.42 1.59
N VAL A 139 -11.55 -12.27 1.08
CA VAL A 139 -12.75 -11.82 0.37
C VAL A 139 -13.64 -10.95 1.26
N ALA A 140 -13.84 -11.32 2.53
CA ALA A 140 -14.62 -10.53 3.48
C ALA A 140 -13.96 -9.15 3.74
N ALA A 141 -12.65 -9.10 3.93
CA ALA A 141 -11.91 -7.85 4.09
C ALA A 141 -11.99 -6.96 2.84
N VAL A 142 -11.82 -7.54 1.65
CA VAL A 142 -11.96 -6.82 0.37
C VAL A 142 -13.37 -6.28 0.20
N SER A 143 -14.41 -7.06 0.56
CA SER A 143 -15.80 -6.58 0.56
C SER A 143 -15.98 -5.34 1.45
N THR A 144 -15.40 -5.37 2.66
CA THR A 144 -15.44 -4.23 3.58
C THR A 144 -14.69 -3.01 3.01
N LEU A 145 -13.56 -3.20 2.31
CA LEU A 145 -12.86 -2.11 1.65
C LEU A 145 -13.69 -1.48 0.52
N TRP A 146 -14.50 -2.28 -0.21
CA TRP A 146 -15.42 -1.74 -1.22
C TRP A 146 -16.52 -0.86 -0.61
N GLU A 147 -16.99 -1.14 0.61
CA GLU A 147 -17.90 -0.24 1.32
C GLU A 147 -17.26 1.13 1.58
N PHE A 148 -15.97 1.17 1.94
CA PHE A 148 -15.23 2.44 2.06
C PHE A 148 -15.04 3.18 0.72
N VAL A 149 -15.02 2.45 -0.39
CA VAL A 149 -15.05 3.09 -1.72
C VAL A 149 -16.40 3.76 -1.96
N ASP A 150 -17.50 3.08 -1.62
CA ASP A 150 -18.84 3.64 -1.75
C ASP A 150 -19.05 4.84 -0.78
N GLU A 151 -18.40 4.83 0.40
CA GLU A 151 -18.37 5.95 1.34
C GLU A 151 -17.43 7.11 0.89
N GLY A 152 -16.64 6.92 -0.16
CA GLY A 152 -15.69 7.91 -0.63
C GLY A 152 -14.43 8.09 0.23
N LYS A 153 -14.13 7.16 1.13
CA LYS A 153 -12.94 7.20 2.00
C LYS A 153 -11.75 6.45 1.45
N VAL A 154 -11.96 5.53 0.52
CA VAL A 154 -10.95 4.78 -0.21
C VAL A 154 -11.25 4.90 -1.69
N ARG A 155 -10.21 5.05 -2.54
CA ARG A 155 -10.44 5.15 -3.98
C ARG A 155 -10.27 3.81 -4.69
N TYR A 156 -9.25 3.03 -4.33
CA TYR A 156 -8.92 1.77 -4.99
C TYR A 156 -8.59 0.69 -3.97
N VAL A 157 -8.92 -0.54 -4.31
CA VAL A 157 -8.78 -1.71 -3.43
C VAL A 157 -7.82 -2.71 -4.03
N GLY A 158 -6.91 -3.22 -3.19
CA GLY A 158 -5.92 -4.20 -3.60
C GLY A 158 -5.61 -5.26 -2.54
N ILE A 159 -4.72 -6.15 -2.91
CA ILE A 159 -4.11 -7.14 -2.02
C ILE A 159 -2.58 -7.08 -2.15
N SER A 160 -1.87 -7.47 -1.11
CA SER A 160 -0.42 -7.65 -1.15
C SER A 160 0.00 -8.98 -0.57
N GLY A 161 1.13 -9.49 -1.05
CA GLY A 161 1.68 -10.76 -0.56
C GLY A 161 2.86 -11.24 -1.40
N TYR A 162 3.43 -12.40 -0.99
CA TYR A 162 4.58 -12.98 -1.64
C TYR A 162 4.22 -14.07 -2.68
N PRO A 163 3.44 -15.14 -2.35
CA PRO A 163 3.18 -16.22 -3.30
C PRO A 163 2.27 -15.76 -4.44
N ILE A 164 2.78 -15.78 -5.66
CA ILE A 164 2.05 -15.35 -6.86
C ILE A 164 0.76 -16.16 -7.05
N GLU A 165 0.82 -17.45 -6.82
CA GLU A 165 -0.31 -18.37 -6.95
C GLU A 165 -1.46 -17.98 -6.01
N LYS A 166 -1.13 -17.55 -4.78
CA LYS A 166 -2.12 -17.05 -3.81
C LYS A 166 -2.74 -15.74 -4.31
N LEU A 167 -1.91 -14.80 -4.78
CA LEU A 167 -2.39 -13.50 -5.27
C LEU A 167 -3.32 -13.66 -6.48
N VAL A 168 -2.95 -14.49 -7.46
CA VAL A 168 -3.77 -14.77 -8.65
C VAL A 168 -5.09 -15.45 -8.25
N ARG A 169 -5.02 -16.47 -7.38
CA ARG A 169 -6.22 -17.20 -6.92
C ARG A 169 -7.18 -16.26 -6.20
N VAL A 170 -6.70 -15.44 -5.27
CA VAL A 170 -7.53 -14.49 -4.54
C VAL A 170 -8.09 -13.40 -5.47
N ALA A 171 -7.32 -12.89 -6.43
CA ALA A 171 -7.81 -11.90 -7.39
C ALA A 171 -8.98 -12.45 -8.24
N ARG A 172 -8.87 -13.70 -8.73
CA ARG A 172 -9.96 -14.39 -9.45
C ARG A 172 -11.17 -14.57 -8.55
N LEU A 173 -10.96 -15.02 -7.32
CA LEU A 173 -12.03 -15.28 -6.35
C LEU A 173 -12.79 -14.00 -5.97
N CYS A 174 -12.10 -12.88 -5.77
CA CYS A 174 -12.73 -11.58 -5.53
C CYS A 174 -13.59 -11.15 -6.72
N LYS A 175 -13.09 -11.28 -7.94
CA LYS A 175 -13.85 -10.98 -9.16
C LYS A 175 -15.11 -11.84 -9.27
N GLU A 176 -15.01 -13.14 -9.00
CA GLU A 176 -16.11 -14.08 -9.06
C GLU A 176 -17.17 -13.80 -7.98
N ARG A 177 -16.76 -13.70 -6.71
CA ARG A 177 -17.69 -13.62 -5.59
C ARG A 177 -18.25 -12.22 -5.34
N LEU A 178 -17.47 -11.18 -5.61
CA LEU A 178 -17.88 -9.79 -5.38
C LEU A 178 -18.36 -9.08 -6.65
N GLY A 179 -18.23 -9.72 -7.83
CA GLY A 179 -18.58 -9.12 -9.11
C GLY A 179 -17.70 -7.95 -9.53
N LYS A 180 -16.62 -7.68 -8.77
CA LYS A 180 -15.68 -6.57 -9.00
C LYS A 180 -14.25 -7.10 -8.94
N PRO A 181 -13.40 -6.86 -9.96
CA PRO A 181 -11.98 -7.20 -9.90
C PRO A 181 -11.27 -6.29 -8.90
N LEU A 182 -10.15 -6.75 -8.35
CA LEU A 182 -9.22 -5.90 -7.62
C LEU A 182 -8.63 -4.85 -8.56
N ASP A 183 -8.42 -3.63 -8.09
CA ASP A 183 -7.81 -2.56 -8.87
C ASP A 183 -6.30 -2.76 -9.02
N ILE A 184 -5.64 -3.24 -7.95
CA ILE A 184 -4.18 -3.29 -7.84
C ILE A 184 -3.73 -4.49 -7.00
N VAL A 185 -2.58 -5.05 -7.36
CA VAL A 185 -1.91 -6.09 -6.58
C VAL A 185 -0.47 -5.67 -6.31
N GLN A 186 0.01 -5.85 -5.09
CA GLN A 186 1.40 -5.62 -4.73
C GLN A 186 2.08 -6.96 -4.41
N ASN A 187 3.14 -7.28 -5.13
CA ASN A 187 4.01 -8.42 -4.86
C ASN A 187 5.39 -7.92 -4.42
N TRP A 188 6.08 -8.67 -3.58
CA TRP A 188 7.43 -8.30 -3.17
C TRP A 188 8.47 -9.38 -3.48
N GLY A 189 9.70 -8.94 -3.80
CA GLY A 189 10.87 -9.79 -3.98
C GLY A 189 10.82 -10.78 -5.16
N GLN A 190 9.82 -10.69 -6.06
CA GLN A 190 9.67 -11.62 -7.19
C GLN A 190 9.79 -10.95 -8.57
N LEU A 191 10.26 -9.69 -8.59
CA LEU A 191 10.74 -8.99 -9.78
C LEU A 191 12.05 -8.28 -9.42
N THR A 192 13.12 -9.05 -9.32
CA THR A 192 14.47 -8.63 -8.96
C THR A 192 15.46 -9.14 -10.00
N LEU A 193 16.74 -8.80 -9.87
CA LEU A 193 17.79 -9.38 -10.74
C LEU A 193 17.93 -10.89 -10.57
N GLN A 194 17.55 -11.44 -9.41
CA GLN A 194 17.68 -12.87 -9.09
C GLN A 194 16.38 -13.65 -9.28
N ASN A 195 15.23 -12.98 -9.23
CA ASN A 195 13.92 -13.64 -9.27
C ASN A 195 12.97 -12.85 -10.17
N THR A 196 12.52 -13.46 -11.26
CA THR A 196 11.61 -12.86 -12.24
C THR A 196 10.25 -13.56 -12.31
N LYS A 197 9.88 -14.31 -11.27
CA LYS A 197 8.62 -15.08 -11.24
C LYS A 197 7.38 -14.21 -11.44
N LEU A 198 7.36 -12.99 -10.91
CA LEU A 198 6.22 -12.09 -11.13
C LEU A 198 5.99 -11.84 -12.63
N ARG A 199 7.07 -11.63 -13.40
CA ARG A 199 6.97 -11.43 -14.85
C ARG A 199 6.48 -12.68 -15.58
N SER A 200 7.04 -13.87 -15.26
CA SER A 200 6.81 -15.10 -16.00
C SER A 200 5.52 -15.84 -15.61
N GLN A 201 5.00 -15.62 -14.41
CA GLN A 201 3.86 -16.37 -13.87
C GLN A 201 2.71 -15.49 -13.35
N GLY A 202 2.97 -14.21 -13.05
CA GLY A 202 2.01 -13.36 -12.36
C GLY A 202 1.31 -12.33 -13.23
N LEU A 203 2.06 -11.57 -14.05
CA LEU A 203 1.50 -10.39 -14.73
C LEU A 203 0.31 -10.72 -15.62
N GLU A 204 0.44 -11.72 -16.50
CA GLU A 204 -0.63 -12.11 -17.40
C GLU A 204 -1.85 -12.65 -16.64
N ALA A 205 -1.63 -13.56 -15.68
CA ALA A 205 -2.70 -14.16 -14.89
C ALA A 205 -3.46 -13.13 -14.02
N LEU A 206 -2.77 -12.11 -13.51
CA LEU A 206 -3.41 -10.99 -12.77
C LEU A 206 -4.21 -10.09 -13.72
N ALA A 207 -3.69 -9.81 -14.92
CA ALA A 207 -4.42 -9.05 -15.93
C ALA A 207 -5.71 -9.77 -16.37
N GLU A 208 -5.67 -11.09 -16.58
CA GLU A 208 -6.87 -11.93 -16.86
C GLU A 208 -7.88 -11.88 -15.71
N ALA A 209 -7.41 -11.83 -14.46
CA ALA A 209 -8.27 -11.63 -13.29
C ALA A 209 -8.88 -10.21 -13.23
N GLY A 210 -8.48 -9.29 -14.13
CA GLY A 210 -9.01 -7.93 -14.22
C GLY A 210 -8.25 -6.90 -13.40
N VAL A 211 -7.08 -7.26 -12.86
CA VAL A 211 -6.19 -6.34 -12.13
C VAL A 211 -5.56 -5.36 -13.13
N LYS A 212 -5.67 -4.06 -12.85
CA LYS A 212 -5.17 -3.00 -13.75
C LYS A 212 -3.72 -2.62 -13.49
N VAL A 213 -3.29 -2.67 -12.23
CA VAL A 213 -1.94 -2.28 -11.82
C VAL A 213 -1.31 -3.37 -10.97
N VAL A 214 -0.05 -3.68 -11.25
CA VAL A 214 0.76 -4.57 -10.41
C VAL A 214 1.98 -3.81 -9.94
N CYS A 215 2.13 -3.68 -8.62
CA CYS A 215 3.31 -3.11 -7.99
C CYS A 215 4.28 -4.22 -7.59
N SER A 216 5.57 -4.00 -7.83
CA SER A 216 6.64 -4.86 -7.32
C SER A 216 7.45 -4.10 -6.28
N SER A 217 7.42 -4.54 -5.04
CA SER A 217 8.25 -4.00 -3.98
C SER A 217 9.50 -4.85 -3.73
N SER A 218 10.46 -4.28 -3.00
CA SER A 218 11.74 -4.92 -2.67
C SER A 218 12.57 -5.38 -3.89
N PRO A 219 12.77 -4.54 -4.92
CA PRO A 219 13.56 -4.92 -6.09
C PRO A 219 15.03 -5.23 -5.75
N LEU A 220 15.50 -4.76 -4.60
CA LEU A 220 16.84 -4.99 -4.05
C LEU A 220 16.86 -5.99 -2.88
N ASN A 221 15.87 -6.88 -2.79
CA ASN A 221 15.77 -7.96 -1.79
C ASN A 221 16.05 -7.49 -0.34
N ILE A 222 15.39 -6.39 0.06
CA ILE A 222 15.37 -5.85 1.44
C ILE A 222 16.76 -5.46 2.00
N GLY A 223 17.82 -5.53 1.25
CA GLY A 223 19.12 -5.13 1.81
C GLY A 223 20.33 -5.47 0.98
N LEU A 224 20.14 -5.87 -0.27
CA LEU A 224 21.25 -6.24 -1.16
C LEU A 224 22.36 -5.16 -1.26
N LEU A 225 21.97 -3.89 -1.16
CA LEU A 225 22.90 -2.75 -1.24
C LEU A 225 23.25 -2.13 0.13
N ARG A 226 22.91 -2.77 1.24
CA ARG A 226 23.28 -2.27 2.57
C ARG A 226 24.75 -2.58 2.85
N ALA A 227 25.49 -1.58 3.37
CA ALA A 227 26.89 -1.77 3.76
C ALA A 227 27.09 -2.88 4.80
N GLN A 228 26.07 -3.10 5.67
CA GLN A 228 26.07 -4.14 6.70
C GLN A 228 25.58 -5.51 6.17
N GLY A 229 25.29 -5.62 4.87
CA GLY A 229 24.70 -6.83 4.29
C GLY A 229 23.22 -7.01 4.63
N VAL A 230 22.66 -8.15 4.22
CA VAL A 230 21.28 -8.53 4.53
C VAL A 230 21.20 -8.95 6.00
N PRO A 231 20.24 -8.46 6.78
CA PRO A 231 20.00 -9.00 8.12
C PRO A 231 19.73 -10.50 8.02
N ILE A 232 20.57 -11.30 8.63
CA ILE A 232 20.33 -12.73 8.81
C ILE A 232 19.43 -12.83 10.02
N GLY A 233 18.12 -13.03 9.77
CA GLY A 233 17.13 -13.24 10.83
C GLY A 233 17.26 -14.60 11.48
#